data_bfd7bfe4d6a7900369b659b01d14afd7
#
_entry.id   bfd7bfe4d6a7900369b659b01d14afd7
#
_cell.length_a   1.000
_cell.length_b   1.000
_cell.length_c   1.000
_cell.angle_alpha   90.00
_cell.angle_beta   90.00
_cell.angle_gamma   90.00
#
_symmetry.space_group_name_H-M   'P 1'
#
loop_
_entity.id
_entity.type
_entity.pdbx_description
1 polymer ?
#
loop_
_entity_poly.entity_id
_entity_poly.type
_entity_poly.pdbx_seq_one_letter_code
_entity_poly.pdbx_strand_id
1 'polypeptide(L)'
;MVEVNLWAGLRAFADGKDKVEVEAKNVGEVLTALVRAYPGLQGAIDAGVSVAVDGKIYAFGLTEPVHDDSEVFLMQRIKGG
;
A
#
# COMPACT_ATOMS: atom_id res chain seq x y z
N MET A 1 4.35 -5.49 13.15
CA MET A 1 3.75 -5.54 11.79
C MET A 1 3.10 -4.19 11.47
N VAL A 2 3.15 -3.79 10.23
CA VAL A 2 2.55 -2.53 9.78
C VAL A 2 1.15 -2.82 9.26
N GLU A 3 0.16 -2.05 9.72
CA GLU A 3 -1.21 -2.16 9.23
C GLU A 3 -1.38 -1.27 8.00
N VAL A 4 -1.75 -1.87 6.89
CA VAL A 4 -1.97 -1.17 5.63
C VAL A 4 -3.47 -1.12 5.35
N ASN A 5 -4.01 0.08 5.22
CA ASN A 5 -5.40 0.30 4.87
C ASN A 5 -5.52 0.40 3.36
N LEU A 6 -6.45 -0.34 2.78
CA LEU A 6 -6.65 -0.40 1.34
C LEU A 6 -7.90 0.38 0.93
N TRP A 7 -7.78 1.24 -0.08
CA TRP A 7 -8.94 1.90 -0.66
C TRP A 7 -9.85 0.89 -1.34
N ALA A 8 -11.13 1.24 -1.44
CA ALA A 8 -12.17 0.33 -1.92
C ALA A 8 -11.82 -0.37 -3.23
N GLY A 9 -11.23 0.35 -4.19
CA GLY A 9 -10.85 -0.23 -5.47
C GLY A 9 -9.74 -1.27 -5.41
N LEU A 10 -9.04 -1.35 -4.30
CA LEU A 10 -7.94 -2.32 -4.12
C LEU A 10 -8.37 -3.55 -3.31
N ARG A 11 -9.48 -3.48 -2.62
CA ARG A 11 -9.93 -4.56 -1.72
C ARG A 11 -10.22 -5.86 -2.46
N ALA A 12 -10.73 -5.78 -3.69
CA ALA A 12 -11.02 -6.96 -4.48
C ALA A 12 -9.77 -7.81 -4.75
N PHE A 13 -8.60 -7.18 -4.78
CA PHE A 13 -7.33 -7.87 -5.00
C PHE A 13 -6.73 -8.44 -3.71
N ALA A 14 -7.37 -8.18 -2.58
CA ALA A 14 -6.93 -8.63 -1.26
C ALA A 14 -8.05 -9.37 -0.53
N ASP A 15 -8.78 -10.22 -1.26
CA ASP A 15 -9.86 -11.05 -0.72
C ASP A 15 -10.96 -10.22 -0.03
N GLY A 16 -11.18 -9.00 -0.48
CA GLY A 16 -12.18 -8.10 0.09
C GLY A 16 -11.75 -7.43 1.39
N LYS A 17 -10.52 -7.61 1.82
CA LYS A 17 -10.04 -7.02 3.08
C LYS A 17 -9.79 -5.53 2.92
N ASP A 18 -10.16 -4.76 3.92
CA ASP A 18 -9.88 -3.33 3.97
C ASP A 18 -8.55 -3.01 4.67
N LYS A 19 -8.04 -3.96 5.45
CA LYS A 19 -6.76 -3.82 6.17
C LYS A 19 -5.96 -5.10 6.04
N VAL A 20 -4.66 -4.95 5.82
CA VAL A 20 -3.72 -6.06 5.73
C VAL A 20 -2.50 -5.72 6.57
N GLU A 21 -2.06 -6.65 7.40
CA GLU A 21 -0.83 -6.46 8.17
C GLU A 21 0.34 -7.09 7.42
N VAL A 22 1.43 -6.34 7.31
CA VAL A 22 2.65 -6.81 6.65
C VAL A 22 3.87 -6.44 7.50
N GLU A 23 4.92 -7.22 7.36
CA GLU A 23 6.20 -6.90 7.97
C GLU A 23 7.02 -6.09 6.97
N ALA A 24 7.32 -4.84 7.34
CA ALA A 24 8.03 -3.94 6.45
C ALA A 24 8.69 -2.82 7.25
N LYS A 25 9.81 -2.32 6.77
CA LYS A 25 10.56 -1.23 7.38
C LYS A 25 10.47 0.07 6.59
N ASN A 26 10.04 -0.01 5.33
CA ASN A 26 9.88 1.15 4.46
C ASN A 26 8.75 0.90 3.47
N VAL A 27 8.38 1.94 2.72
CA VAL A 27 7.27 1.88 1.77
C VAL A 27 7.51 0.81 0.71
N GLY A 28 8.73 0.70 0.19
CA GLY A 28 9.05 -0.31 -0.82
C GLY A 28 8.80 -1.73 -0.31
N GLU A 29 9.18 -1.99 0.95
CA GLU A 29 8.94 -3.29 1.56
C GLU A 29 7.45 -3.55 1.80
N VAL A 30 6.68 -2.50 2.12
CA VAL A 30 5.23 -2.62 2.24
C VAL A 30 4.63 -3.13 0.92
N LEU A 31 5.01 -2.51 -0.19
CA LEU A 31 4.49 -2.92 -1.51
C LEU A 31 4.92 -4.33 -1.87
N THR A 32 6.17 -4.68 -1.63
CA THR A 32 6.69 -6.03 -1.90
C THR A 32 5.93 -7.07 -1.07
N ALA A 33 5.73 -6.80 0.20
CA ALA A 33 5.03 -7.71 1.10
C ALA A 33 3.57 -7.89 0.70
N LEU A 34 2.91 -6.80 0.27
CA LEU A 34 1.52 -6.87 -0.19
C LEU A 34 1.37 -7.75 -1.42
N VAL A 35 2.28 -7.62 -2.40
CA VAL A 35 2.26 -8.44 -3.62
C VAL A 35 2.54 -9.90 -3.28
N ARG A 36 3.44 -10.14 -2.34
CA ARG A 36 3.75 -11.51 -1.91
C ARG A 36 2.53 -12.18 -1.28
N ALA A 37 1.78 -11.44 -0.46
CA ALA A 37 0.57 -11.96 0.18
C ALA A 37 -0.62 -12.02 -0.79
N TYR A 38 -0.73 -11.03 -1.67
CA TYR A 38 -1.85 -10.90 -2.61
C TYR A 38 -1.30 -10.53 -3.99
N PRO A 39 -0.89 -11.53 -4.79
CA PRO A 39 -0.27 -11.27 -6.11
C PRO A 39 -1.14 -10.44 -7.06
N GLY A 40 -2.45 -10.47 -6.89
CA GLY A 40 -3.36 -9.66 -7.70
C GLY A 40 -3.15 -8.16 -7.56
N LEU A 41 -2.52 -7.71 -6.45
CA LEU A 41 -2.22 -6.29 -6.26
C LEU A 41 -1.10 -5.79 -7.19
N GLN A 42 -0.30 -6.69 -7.77
CA GLN A 42 0.82 -6.28 -8.64
C GLN A 42 0.34 -5.41 -9.80
N GLY A 43 -0.76 -5.81 -10.46
CA GLY A 43 -1.30 -5.03 -11.58
C GLY A 43 -1.74 -3.64 -11.16
N ALA A 44 -2.38 -3.52 -10.01
CA ALA A 44 -2.80 -2.23 -9.48
C ALA A 44 -1.60 -1.35 -9.12
N ILE A 45 -0.58 -1.94 -8.52
CA ILE A 45 0.65 -1.22 -8.16
C ILE A 45 1.37 -0.74 -9.41
N ASP A 46 1.45 -1.58 -10.45
CA ASP A 46 2.08 -1.23 -11.73
C ASP A 46 1.30 -0.12 -12.45
N ALA A 47 -0.01 -0.09 -12.31
CA ALA A 47 -0.84 0.96 -12.89
C ALA A 47 -0.66 2.31 -12.20
N GLY A 48 -0.15 2.31 -10.98
CA GLY A 48 0.14 3.50 -10.21
C GLY A 48 -0.68 3.58 -8.93
N VAL A 49 0.02 3.63 -7.81
CA VAL A 49 -0.59 3.81 -6.49
C VAL A 49 0.13 4.92 -5.76
N SER A 50 -0.55 5.52 -4.80
CA SER A 50 0.05 6.44 -3.84
C SER A 50 -0.01 5.78 -2.47
N VAL A 51 1.03 6.00 -1.67
CA VAL A 51 1.08 5.50 -0.31
C VAL A 51 1.09 6.68 0.64
N ALA A 52 0.17 6.70 1.58
CA ALA A 52 0.16 7.71 2.64
C ALA A 52 0.70 7.06 3.91
N VAL A 53 1.65 7.73 4.55
CA VAL A 53 2.22 7.30 5.83
C VAL A 53 2.03 8.44 6.81
N ASP A 54 1.24 8.19 7.85
CA ASP A 54 0.95 9.17 8.90
C ASP A 54 0.48 10.52 8.33
N GLY A 55 -0.39 10.45 7.33
CA GLY A 55 -0.99 11.63 6.72
C GLY A 55 -0.20 12.27 5.60
N LYS A 56 1.01 11.78 5.30
CA LYS A 56 1.81 12.31 4.19
C LYS A 56 1.77 11.35 3.01
N ILE A 57 1.53 11.88 1.81
CA ILE A 57 1.41 11.08 0.59
C ILE A 57 2.77 11.00 -0.10
N TYR A 58 3.18 9.77 -0.40
CA TYR A 58 4.44 9.50 -1.10
C TYR A 58 4.13 8.76 -2.40
N ALA A 59 4.28 9.44 -3.53
CA ALA A 59 4.07 8.81 -4.84
C ALA A 59 5.27 7.97 -5.28
N PHE A 60 6.48 8.36 -4.86
CA PHE A 60 7.72 7.72 -5.27
C PHE A 60 8.69 7.46 -4.10
N GLY A 61 8.25 7.65 -2.86
CA GLY A 61 9.13 7.55 -1.70
C GLY A 61 9.30 6.12 -1.20
N LEU A 62 9.86 5.22 -2.02
CA LEU A 62 10.00 3.81 -1.65
C LEU A 62 10.91 3.58 -0.46
N THR A 63 11.81 4.51 -0.17
CA THR A 63 12.73 4.40 0.95
C THR A 63 12.18 5.03 2.23
N GLU A 64 10.99 5.65 2.16
CA GLU A 64 10.40 6.28 3.34
C GLU A 64 10.16 5.25 4.43
N PRO A 65 10.70 5.48 5.65
CA PRO A 65 10.54 4.50 6.74
C PRO A 65 9.09 4.37 7.20
N VAL A 66 8.73 3.15 7.58
CA VAL A 66 7.46 2.89 8.27
C VAL A 66 7.76 2.14 9.58
N HIS A 67 6.89 2.30 10.55
CA HIS A 67 7.01 1.68 11.87
C HIS A 67 5.75 0.89 12.16
N ASP A 68 5.80 0.01 13.16
CA ASP A 68 4.65 -0.83 13.51
C ASP A 68 3.41 -0.01 13.87
N ASP A 69 3.59 1.20 14.41
CA ASP A 69 2.50 2.10 14.77
C ASP A 69 2.17 3.11 13.67
N SER A 70 2.80 3.02 12.49
CA SER A 70 2.50 3.91 11.38
C SER A 70 1.12 3.61 10.81
N GLU A 71 0.41 4.66 10.44
CA GLU A 71 -0.86 4.55 9.73
C GLU A 71 -0.57 4.61 8.23
N VAL A 72 -0.72 3.49 7.55
CA VAL A 72 -0.40 3.39 6.13
C VAL A 72 -1.67 3.18 5.32
N PHE A 73 -1.85 3.98 4.27
CA PHE A 73 -2.95 3.85 3.32
C PHE A 73 -2.39 3.60 1.93
N LEU A 74 -2.94 2.62 1.25
CA LEU A 74 -2.64 2.37 -0.16
C LEU A 74 -3.83 2.83 -0.99
N MET A 75 -3.57 3.73 -1.94
CA MET A 75 -4.59 4.39 -2.73
C MET A 75 -4.27 4.25 -4.20
N GLN A 76 -5.31 4.07 -5.02
CA GLN A 76 -5.12 4.12 -6.47
C GLN A 76 -4.82 5.56 -6.88
N ARG A 77 -3.84 5.72 -7.76
CA ARG A 77 -3.56 7.03 -8.32
C ARG A 77 -4.64 7.38 -9.33
N ILE A 78 -5.27 8.52 -9.13
CA ILE A 78 -6.24 9.03 -10.08
C ILE A 78 -5.45 9.80 -11.14
N LYS A 79 -5.46 9.29 -12.37
CA LYS A 79 -4.88 10.04 -13.47
C LYS A 79 -5.84 11.17 -13.81
N GLY A 80 -5.44 12.39 -13.53
CA GLY A 80 -6.16 13.57 -13.99
C GLY A 80 -6.23 13.52 -15.51
N GLY A 81 -7.43 13.42 -15.99
CA GLY A 81 -7.72 13.23 -17.41
C GLY A 81 -7.25 14.34 -18.27
#